data_216e753183971e1355602c75847a36a4
#
_entry.id   216e753183971e1355602c75847a36a4
#
_cell.length_a   1.000
_cell.length_b   1.000
_cell.length_c   1.000
_cell.angle_alpha   90.00
_cell.angle_beta   90.00
_cell.angle_gamma   90.00
#
_symmetry.space_group_name_H-M   'P 1'
#
loop_
_entity.id
_entity.type
_entity.pdbx_description
1 polymer ?
#
loop_
_entity_poly.entity_id
_entity_poly.type
_entity_poly.pdbx_seq_one_letter_code
_entity_poly.pdbx_strand_id
1 'polypeptide(L)'
;MIYSALADRIRKNKPVVLLTVIDGPNTGATLLVAPNQDKIETLGSLGGSELDRVASRDALGELEAGRTSVRNYGPSGQVTPEDLQDTPIVRIFVESFSPPPQMIIFGAVDFTAALARVAKVLGYYVVVCDAREVFATKRRFPMADEVLVTWPTPVLADRGPNLGARDAICILTHDPKFDVPAIQGALASSVGYIGVMGSRKTHAKRLERLAEVGITEPKDLARLMSPIGLDIGSRTPEETAISICAEIIGKRVGRTVPSLANSEGPIHR
;
A
#
# COMPACT_ATOMS: atom_id res chain seq x y z
N MET A 1 23.76 12.37 15.45
CA MET A 1 23.95 11.94 14.06
C MET A 1 22.76 11.12 13.53
N ILE A 2 22.32 10.02 14.16
CA ILE A 2 21.19 9.18 13.73
C ILE A 2 19.88 9.97 13.65
N TYR A 3 19.48 10.65 14.72
CA TYR A 3 18.22 11.43 14.75
C TYR A 3 18.18 12.60 13.75
N SER A 4 19.34 13.16 13.43
CA SER A 4 19.45 14.20 12.40
C SER A 4 19.21 13.62 11.01
N ALA A 5 19.73 12.42 10.72
CA ALA A 5 19.50 11.70 9.47
C ALA A 5 18.04 11.24 9.35
N LEU A 6 17.44 10.74 10.43
CA LEU A 6 16.02 10.38 10.51
C LEU A 6 15.14 11.59 10.20
N ALA A 7 15.35 12.69 10.90
CA ALA A 7 14.56 13.91 10.70
C ALA A 7 14.68 14.49 9.28
N ASP A 8 15.85 14.40 8.66
CA ASP A 8 16.04 14.82 7.26
C ASP A 8 15.26 13.94 6.28
N ARG A 9 15.27 12.61 6.47
CA ARG A 9 14.50 11.69 5.63
C ARG A 9 12.99 11.90 5.77
N ILE A 10 12.49 12.04 7.01
CA ILE A 10 11.06 12.31 7.26
C ILE A 10 10.63 13.62 6.59
N ARG A 11 11.42 14.71 6.74
CA ARG A 11 11.10 16.00 6.09
C ARG A 11 11.09 15.91 4.57
N LYS A 12 11.91 15.05 3.99
CA LYS A 12 11.98 14.80 2.54
C LYS A 12 10.98 13.75 2.04
N ASN A 13 10.07 13.27 2.89
CA ASN A 13 9.16 12.16 2.60
C ASN A 13 9.87 10.91 2.04
N LYS A 14 11.10 10.63 2.52
CA LYS A 14 11.85 9.44 2.14
C LYS A 14 11.64 8.32 3.15
N PRO A 15 11.39 7.08 2.69
CA PRO A 15 11.17 5.95 3.57
C PRO A 15 12.41 5.67 4.45
N VAL A 16 12.19 5.36 5.73
CA VAL A 16 13.23 5.07 6.70
C VAL A 16 12.67 4.31 7.90
N VAL A 17 13.47 3.45 8.50
CA VAL A 17 13.15 2.74 9.75
C VAL A 17 14.17 3.09 10.80
N LEU A 18 13.70 3.36 12.01
CA LEU A 18 14.54 3.42 13.20
C LEU A 18 14.33 2.15 14.03
N LEU A 19 15.41 1.45 14.30
CA LEU A 19 15.48 0.29 15.18
C LEU A 19 16.07 0.73 16.50
N THR A 20 15.44 0.37 17.63
CA THR A 20 15.95 0.67 18.97
C THR A 20 15.91 -0.60 19.82
N VAL A 21 17.03 -0.96 20.42
CA VAL A 21 17.07 -2.04 21.44
C VAL A 21 16.38 -1.54 22.69
N ILE A 22 15.23 -2.13 23.03
CA ILE A 22 14.43 -1.77 24.21
C ILE A 22 14.65 -2.71 25.39
N ASP A 23 15.21 -3.90 25.14
CA ASP A 23 15.54 -4.88 26.17
C ASP A 23 16.66 -5.81 25.69
N GLY A 24 17.56 -6.23 26.61
CA GLY A 24 18.69 -7.09 26.33
C GLY A 24 20.05 -6.36 26.36
N PRO A 25 21.13 -7.04 25.90
CA PRO A 25 22.42 -6.39 25.71
C PRO A 25 22.33 -5.18 24.81
N ASN A 26 23.06 -4.11 25.13
CA ASN A 26 23.08 -2.85 24.38
C ASN A 26 21.73 -2.11 24.34
N THR A 27 20.89 -2.23 25.37
CA THR A 27 19.65 -1.42 25.50
C THR A 27 19.94 0.06 25.26
N GLY A 28 19.13 0.69 24.39
CA GLY A 28 19.31 2.06 23.91
C GLY A 28 20.16 2.19 22.64
N ALA A 29 20.79 1.11 22.17
CA ALA A 29 21.45 1.10 20.87
C ALA A 29 20.44 1.30 19.73
N THR A 30 20.83 2.06 18.70
CA THR A 30 19.97 2.41 17.58
C THR A 30 20.62 2.14 16.23
N LEU A 31 19.81 1.70 15.27
CA LEU A 31 20.19 1.50 13.89
C LEU A 31 19.15 2.14 12.97
N LEU A 32 19.57 3.09 12.17
CA LEU A 32 18.74 3.65 11.08
C LEU A 32 18.92 2.80 9.84
N VAL A 33 17.81 2.41 9.22
CA VAL A 33 17.79 1.59 8.01
C VAL A 33 16.97 2.31 6.94
N ALA A 34 17.51 2.41 5.73
CA ALA A 34 16.81 3.04 4.64
C ALA A 34 17.05 2.33 3.31
N PRO A 35 16.03 2.17 2.46
CA PRO A 35 16.22 1.68 1.11
C PRO A 35 16.92 2.73 0.25
N ASN A 36 17.86 2.29 -0.59
CA ASN A 36 18.51 3.10 -1.61
C ASN A 36 18.74 2.26 -2.87
N GLN A 37 17.83 2.38 -3.83
CA GLN A 37 17.80 1.51 -5.01
C GLN A 37 17.89 0.02 -4.62
N ASP A 38 18.91 -0.70 -5.06
CA ASP A 38 19.11 -2.13 -4.76
C ASP A 38 19.91 -2.37 -3.46
N LYS A 39 20.18 -1.32 -2.66
CA LYS A 39 21.02 -1.41 -1.46
C LYS A 39 20.25 -0.97 -0.21
N ILE A 40 20.71 -1.48 0.91
CA ILE A 40 20.29 -1.06 2.24
C ILE A 40 21.35 -0.09 2.77
N GLU A 41 20.94 1.15 3.06
CA GLU A 41 21.78 2.10 3.80
C GLU A 41 21.51 1.94 5.29
N THR A 42 22.57 1.84 6.07
CA THR A 42 22.48 1.73 7.54
C THR A 42 23.36 2.79 8.21
N LEU A 43 22.91 3.29 9.37
CA LEU A 43 23.67 4.20 10.22
C LEU A 43 23.45 3.85 11.68
N GLY A 44 24.53 3.52 12.40
CA GLY A 44 24.48 3.03 13.78
C GLY A 44 24.69 1.52 13.86
N SER A 45 24.38 0.93 15.01
CA SER A 45 24.46 -0.53 15.25
C SER A 45 23.62 -0.90 16.47
N LEU A 46 23.10 -2.12 16.46
CA LEU A 46 22.37 -2.75 17.59
C LEU A 46 23.32 -3.54 18.52
N GLY A 47 24.62 -3.56 18.18
CA GLY A 47 25.67 -4.21 18.98
C GLY A 47 26.23 -5.50 18.40
N GLY A 48 25.89 -5.87 17.18
CA GLY A 48 26.46 -7.02 16.48
C GLY A 48 26.12 -7.05 15.01
N SER A 49 27.10 -7.32 14.15
CA SER A 49 26.96 -7.28 12.69
C SER A 49 25.89 -8.23 12.13
N GLU A 50 25.74 -9.43 12.71
CA GLU A 50 24.69 -10.37 12.30
C GLU A 50 23.30 -9.90 12.73
N LEU A 51 23.14 -9.37 13.94
CA LEU A 51 21.90 -8.77 14.39
C LEU A 51 21.52 -7.57 13.52
N ASP A 52 22.49 -6.69 13.23
CA ASP A 52 22.28 -5.53 12.34
C ASP A 52 21.81 -5.97 10.96
N ARG A 53 22.42 -7.00 10.38
CA ARG A 53 22.08 -7.54 9.07
C ARG A 53 20.66 -8.11 9.03
N VAL A 54 20.31 -8.97 10.00
CA VAL A 54 18.99 -9.63 10.04
C VAL A 54 17.90 -8.60 10.35
N ALA A 55 18.10 -7.77 11.37
CA ALA A 55 17.12 -6.75 11.75
C ALA A 55 16.91 -5.71 10.66
N SER A 56 17.96 -5.34 9.90
CA SER A 56 17.82 -4.42 8.75
C SER A 56 16.93 -5.01 7.64
N ARG A 57 17.10 -6.29 7.31
CA ARG A 57 16.26 -6.96 6.32
C ARG A 57 14.79 -7.00 6.76
N ASP A 58 14.56 -7.38 8.01
CA ASP A 58 13.20 -7.47 8.57
C ASP A 58 12.55 -6.10 8.69
N ALA A 59 13.34 -5.06 9.02
CA ALA A 59 12.90 -3.67 9.06
C ALA A 59 12.37 -3.18 7.71
N LEU A 60 12.96 -3.59 6.59
CA LEU A 60 12.44 -3.25 5.26
C LEU A 60 11.06 -3.87 5.00
N GLY A 61 10.82 -5.10 5.48
CA GLY A 61 9.50 -5.71 5.42
C GLY A 61 8.45 -4.95 6.25
N GLU A 62 8.82 -4.46 7.44
CA GLU A 62 7.94 -3.59 8.25
C GLU A 62 7.68 -2.24 7.56
N LEU A 63 8.71 -1.67 6.93
CA LEU A 63 8.61 -0.42 6.18
C LEU A 63 7.65 -0.56 4.98
N GLU A 64 7.78 -1.63 4.22
CA GLU A 64 6.91 -1.94 3.08
C GLU A 64 5.46 -2.15 3.53
N ALA A 65 5.26 -2.83 4.67
CA ALA A 65 3.96 -2.99 5.29
C ALA A 65 3.43 -1.70 5.98
N GLY A 66 4.30 -0.70 6.20
CA GLY A 66 4.00 0.52 6.94
C GLY A 66 3.66 0.27 8.40
N ARG A 67 4.30 -0.71 9.03
CA ARG A 67 4.03 -1.12 10.40
C ARG A 67 5.13 -0.69 11.35
N THR A 68 4.74 -0.33 12.56
CA THR A 68 5.61 -0.19 13.74
C THR A 68 5.34 -1.37 14.66
N SER A 69 6.38 -2.07 15.10
CA SER A 69 6.25 -3.31 15.86
C SER A 69 7.40 -3.49 16.86
N VAL A 70 7.26 -4.47 17.75
CA VAL A 70 8.37 -5.00 18.57
C VAL A 70 8.72 -6.37 18.00
N ARG A 71 10.02 -6.62 17.81
CA ARG A 71 10.55 -7.90 17.37
C ARG A 71 11.55 -8.47 18.34
N ASN A 72 11.55 -9.80 18.46
CA ASN A 72 12.43 -10.55 19.34
C ASN A 72 13.48 -11.29 18.50
N TYR A 73 14.74 -11.13 18.90
CA TYR A 73 15.88 -11.77 18.26
C TYR A 73 16.75 -12.48 19.31
N GLY A 74 17.34 -13.59 18.93
CA GLY A 74 18.43 -14.17 19.71
C GLY A 74 19.74 -13.36 19.53
N PRO A 75 20.77 -13.64 20.34
CA PRO A 75 22.03 -12.88 20.33
C PRO A 75 22.75 -12.86 18.98
N SER A 76 22.55 -13.87 18.16
CA SER A 76 23.14 -14.00 16.80
C SER A 76 22.16 -13.58 15.70
N GLY A 77 21.09 -12.83 16.02
CA GLY A 77 20.12 -12.32 15.06
C GLY A 77 19.07 -13.32 14.59
N GLN A 78 19.01 -14.55 15.14
CA GLN A 78 17.92 -15.47 14.84
C GLN A 78 16.60 -14.92 15.38
N VAL A 79 15.54 -15.00 14.57
CA VAL A 79 14.18 -14.64 15.01
C VAL A 79 13.73 -15.66 16.05
N THR A 80 13.34 -15.17 17.21
CA THR A 80 12.97 -16.03 18.35
C THR A 80 11.49 -15.85 18.64
N PRO A 81 10.67 -16.91 18.67
CA PRO A 81 9.29 -16.86 19.13
C PRO A 81 9.21 -16.34 20.58
N GLU A 82 8.11 -15.65 20.91
CA GLU A 82 7.90 -15.05 22.24
C GLU A 82 7.91 -16.06 23.39
N ASP A 83 7.66 -17.35 23.09
CA ASP A 83 7.46 -18.42 24.09
C ASP A 83 8.75 -19.15 24.54
N LEU A 84 9.92 -18.78 24.02
CA LEU A 84 11.19 -19.43 24.38
C LEU A 84 11.78 -18.79 25.66
N GLN A 85 11.46 -19.34 26.82
CA GLN A 85 11.81 -18.83 28.15
C GLN A 85 13.30 -18.87 28.49
N ASP A 86 14.13 -19.65 27.81
CA ASP A 86 15.55 -19.89 28.20
C ASP A 86 16.60 -19.32 27.24
N THR A 87 16.19 -18.57 26.21
CA THR A 87 17.14 -17.98 25.26
C THR A 87 17.30 -16.48 25.54
N PRO A 88 18.51 -15.95 25.60
CA PRO A 88 18.71 -14.50 25.71
C PRO A 88 18.01 -13.82 24.54
N ILE A 89 17.04 -12.98 24.82
CA ILE A 89 16.23 -12.28 23.81
C ILE A 89 16.70 -10.83 23.76
N VAL A 90 16.93 -10.33 22.54
CA VAL A 90 17.10 -8.91 22.27
C VAL A 90 15.78 -8.40 21.71
N ARG A 91 15.11 -7.51 22.45
CA ARG A 91 13.85 -6.90 22.01
C ARG A 91 14.16 -5.60 21.30
N ILE A 92 13.65 -5.48 20.07
CA ILE A 92 13.91 -4.32 19.23
C ILE A 92 12.57 -3.67 18.85
N PHE A 93 12.44 -2.39 19.16
CA PHE A 93 11.36 -1.56 18.67
C PHE A 93 11.69 -1.09 17.26
N VAL A 94 10.81 -1.38 16.32
CA VAL A 94 10.93 -1.09 14.89
C VAL A 94 9.94 0.00 14.54
N GLU A 95 10.42 1.22 14.31
CA GLU A 95 9.61 2.39 13.96
C GLU A 95 9.74 2.69 12.47
N SER A 96 8.68 2.44 11.70
CA SER A 96 8.66 2.67 10.26
C SER A 96 8.08 4.04 9.90
N PHE A 97 8.84 4.81 9.15
CA PHE A 97 8.43 6.12 8.61
C PHE A 97 8.36 6.01 7.09
N SER A 98 7.16 5.76 6.58
CA SER A 98 6.88 5.69 5.14
C SER A 98 6.07 6.90 4.70
N PRO A 99 6.24 7.37 3.46
CA PRO A 99 5.30 8.30 2.86
C PRO A 99 3.86 7.75 2.93
N PRO A 100 2.84 8.63 2.93
CA PRO A 100 1.45 8.19 2.79
C PRO A 100 1.29 7.28 1.57
N PRO A 101 0.52 6.17 1.67
CA PRO A 101 0.22 5.36 0.50
C PRO A 101 -0.56 6.18 -0.52
N GLN A 102 -0.36 5.91 -1.80
CA GLN A 102 -1.08 6.60 -2.87
C GLN A 102 -2.35 5.85 -3.25
N MET A 103 -3.43 6.60 -3.46
CA MET A 103 -4.61 6.09 -4.16
C MET A 103 -4.80 6.89 -5.45
N ILE A 104 -4.59 6.23 -6.60
CA ILE A 104 -4.81 6.82 -7.90
C ILE A 104 -6.20 6.40 -8.39
N ILE A 105 -7.08 7.38 -8.59
CA ILE A 105 -8.45 7.16 -9.02
C ILE A 105 -8.60 7.65 -10.47
N PHE A 106 -8.81 6.74 -11.38
CA PHE A 106 -9.09 7.03 -12.78
C PHE A 106 -10.58 7.15 -13.02
N GLY A 107 -11.01 8.35 -13.43
CA GLY A 107 -12.39 8.70 -13.70
C GLY A 107 -12.96 9.74 -12.73
N ALA A 108 -13.31 10.92 -13.25
CA ALA A 108 -13.91 12.02 -12.51
C ALA A 108 -15.45 11.89 -12.44
N VAL A 109 -15.93 10.83 -11.80
CA VAL A 109 -17.34 10.49 -11.63
C VAL A 109 -17.82 10.76 -10.20
N ASP A 110 -19.11 10.60 -9.93
CA ASP A 110 -19.67 10.92 -8.60
C ASP A 110 -19.13 10.00 -7.49
N PHE A 111 -18.89 8.74 -7.79
CA PHE A 111 -18.25 7.79 -6.87
C PHE A 111 -16.84 8.21 -6.46
N THR A 112 -16.12 8.92 -7.33
CA THR A 112 -14.75 9.39 -7.07
C THR A 112 -14.69 10.38 -5.92
N ALA A 113 -15.67 11.27 -5.80
CA ALA A 113 -15.71 12.24 -4.70
C ALA A 113 -15.92 11.57 -3.34
N ALA A 114 -16.78 10.55 -3.28
CA ALA A 114 -17.01 9.75 -2.07
C ALA A 114 -15.76 8.93 -1.73
N LEU A 115 -15.17 8.25 -2.71
CA LEU A 115 -13.96 7.43 -2.51
C LEU A 115 -12.78 8.30 -2.03
N ALA A 116 -12.56 9.47 -2.62
CA ALA A 116 -11.52 10.39 -2.20
C ALA A 116 -11.66 10.79 -0.72
N ARG A 117 -12.89 11.08 -0.25
CA ARG A 117 -13.14 11.39 1.17
C ARG A 117 -12.77 10.25 2.10
N VAL A 118 -13.21 9.02 1.79
CA VAL A 118 -12.91 7.85 2.63
C VAL A 118 -11.41 7.51 2.58
N ALA A 119 -10.78 7.61 1.41
CA ALA A 119 -9.35 7.39 1.26
C ALA A 119 -8.52 8.38 2.10
N LYS A 120 -8.93 9.65 2.20
CA LYS A 120 -8.27 10.63 3.08
C LYS A 120 -8.38 10.25 4.56
N VAL A 121 -9.51 9.71 5.00
CA VAL A 121 -9.67 9.20 6.39
C VAL A 121 -8.70 8.05 6.66
N LEU A 122 -8.39 7.22 5.64
CA LEU A 122 -7.42 6.13 5.71
C LEU A 122 -5.96 6.58 5.53
N GLY A 123 -5.71 7.88 5.38
CA GLY A 123 -4.37 8.44 5.27
C GLY A 123 -3.74 8.35 3.88
N TYR A 124 -4.52 8.09 2.82
CA TYR A 124 -4.01 8.07 1.46
C TYR A 124 -3.66 9.47 0.93
N TYR A 125 -2.60 9.53 0.13
CA TYR A 125 -2.38 10.61 -0.83
C TYR A 125 -3.23 10.32 -2.07
N VAL A 126 -4.26 11.13 -2.31
CA VAL A 126 -5.28 10.88 -3.32
C VAL A 126 -5.02 11.67 -4.58
N VAL A 127 -4.89 10.95 -5.70
CA VAL A 127 -4.75 11.51 -7.05
C VAL A 127 -5.98 11.15 -7.87
N VAL A 128 -6.69 12.14 -8.37
CA VAL A 128 -7.81 11.95 -9.31
C VAL A 128 -7.35 12.29 -10.71
N CYS A 129 -7.59 11.40 -11.67
CA CYS A 129 -7.19 11.57 -13.06
C CYS A 129 -8.37 11.32 -14.02
N ASP A 130 -8.61 12.25 -14.92
CA ASP A 130 -9.56 12.11 -16.04
C ASP A 130 -9.12 13.00 -17.19
N ALA A 131 -9.25 12.54 -18.45
CA ALA A 131 -8.86 13.31 -19.61
C ALA A 131 -9.82 14.47 -19.94
N ARG A 132 -11.02 14.47 -19.34
CA ARG A 132 -12.05 15.47 -19.57
C ARG A 132 -11.92 16.62 -18.57
N GLU A 133 -11.38 17.75 -19.02
CA GLU A 133 -11.14 18.95 -18.19
C GLU A 133 -12.38 19.43 -17.43
N VAL A 134 -13.56 19.36 -18.07
CA VAL A 134 -14.83 19.80 -17.45
C VAL A 134 -15.16 19.00 -16.18
N PHE A 135 -14.72 17.76 -16.10
CA PHE A 135 -14.98 16.87 -14.96
C PHE A 135 -13.83 16.81 -13.95
N ALA A 136 -12.59 16.84 -14.42
CA ALA A 136 -11.40 16.77 -13.54
C ALA A 136 -11.06 18.15 -12.97
N THR A 137 -11.80 18.59 -11.97
CA THR A 137 -11.60 19.90 -11.35
C THR A 137 -11.40 19.80 -9.83
N LYS A 138 -10.50 20.62 -9.27
CA LYS A 138 -10.30 20.70 -7.81
C LYS A 138 -11.59 21.07 -7.07
N ARG A 139 -12.49 21.82 -7.71
CA ARG A 139 -13.81 22.16 -7.16
C ARG A 139 -14.68 20.92 -6.92
N ARG A 140 -14.65 19.93 -7.83
CA ARG A 140 -15.42 18.69 -7.69
C ARG A 140 -14.74 17.72 -6.70
N PHE A 141 -13.42 17.75 -6.63
CA PHE A 141 -12.62 16.85 -5.79
C PHE A 141 -11.74 17.63 -4.79
N PRO A 142 -12.34 18.40 -3.86
CA PRO A 142 -11.57 19.22 -2.93
C PRO A 142 -10.70 18.40 -1.97
N MET A 143 -11.07 17.13 -1.71
CA MET A 143 -10.33 16.22 -0.83
C MET A 143 -9.16 15.50 -1.51
N ALA A 144 -9.10 15.49 -2.86
CA ALA A 144 -7.95 14.95 -3.55
C ALA A 144 -6.71 15.85 -3.33
N ASP A 145 -5.56 15.26 -3.15
CA ASP A 145 -4.31 16.03 -3.07
C ASP A 145 -3.95 16.60 -4.44
N GLU A 146 -4.17 15.79 -5.50
CA GLU A 146 -3.98 16.22 -6.89
C GLU A 146 -5.20 15.88 -7.75
N VAL A 147 -5.46 16.73 -8.74
CA VAL A 147 -6.44 16.48 -9.81
C VAL A 147 -5.73 16.72 -11.14
N LEU A 148 -5.63 15.66 -11.95
CA LEU A 148 -4.87 15.65 -13.19
C LEU A 148 -5.81 15.55 -14.39
N VAL A 149 -5.67 16.48 -15.34
CA VAL A 149 -6.39 16.46 -16.62
C VAL A 149 -5.48 15.79 -17.64
N THR A 150 -5.54 14.46 -17.70
CA THR A 150 -4.69 13.68 -18.61
C THR A 150 -5.22 12.25 -18.77
N TRP A 151 -4.59 11.49 -19.67
CA TRP A 151 -4.82 10.07 -19.87
C TRP A 151 -4.08 9.22 -18.82
N PRO A 152 -4.48 7.95 -18.58
CA PRO A 152 -3.82 7.07 -17.61
C PRO A 152 -2.35 6.80 -17.89
N THR A 153 -1.99 6.65 -19.17
CA THR A 153 -0.63 6.25 -19.58
C THR A 153 0.47 7.18 -19.07
N PRO A 154 0.40 8.51 -19.22
CA PRO A 154 1.41 9.41 -18.66
C PRO A 154 1.52 9.32 -17.13
N VAL A 155 0.38 9.18 -16.43
CA VAL A 155 0.35 9.08 -14.94
C VAL A 155 1.03 7.80 -14.48
N LEU A 156 0.74 6.68 -15.15
CA LEU A 156 1.28 5.37 -14.77
C LEU A 156 2.73 5.19 -15.23
N ALA A 157 3.16 5.86 -16.31
CA ALA A 157 4.57 5.92 -16.68
C ALA A 157 5.42 6.65 -15.65
N ASP A 158 4.90 7.74 -15.06
CA ASP A 158 5.59 8.54 -14.05
C ASP A 158 5.55 7.87 -12.66
N ARG A 159 4.37 7.45 -12.22
CA ARG A 159 4.13 6.98 -10.84
C ARG A 159 4.24 5.47 -10.67
N GLY A 160 3.89 4.70 -11.71
CA GLY A 160 3.84 3.24 -11.66
C GLY A 160 5.08 2.57 -11.10
N PRO A 161 6.30 2.98 -11.50
CA PRO A 161 7.54 2.41 -10.97
C PRO A 161 7.74 2.59 -9.44
N ASN A 162 7.06 3.58 -8.83
CA ASN A 162 7.17 3.90 -7.41
C ASN A 162 5.98 3.38 -6.57
N LEU A 163 4.98 2.75 -7.20
CA LEU A 163 3.85 2.16 -6.49
C LEU A 163 4.24 0.82 -5.87
N GLY A 164 3.74 0.57 -4.67
CA GLY A 164 4.03 -0.65 -3.90
C GLY A 164 2.78 -1.29 -3.29
N ALA A 165 3.00 -2.26 -2.41
CA ALA A 165 1.95 -3.10 -1.80
C ALA A 165 0.90 -2.30 -0.99
N ARG A 166 1.23 -1.09 -0.54
CA ARG A 166 0.30 -0.22 0.21
C ARG A 166 -0.56 0.68 -0.67
N ASP A 167 -0.19 0.83 -1.95
CA ASP A 167 -0.86 1.73 -2.88
C ASP A 167 -2.05 1.06 -3.54
N ALA A 168 -2.98 1.87 -4.05
CA ALA A 168 -4.19 1.42 -4.70
C ALA A 168 -4.45 2.18 -6.01
N ILE A 169 -4.90 1.46 -7.01
CA ILE A 169 -5.43 2.01 -8.26
C ILE A 169 -6.91 1.64 -8.35
N CYS A 170 -7.78 2.65 -8.48
CA CYS A 170 -9.22 2.49 -8.63
C CYS A 170 -9.66 3.06 -9.98
N ILE A 171 -10.14 2.20 -10.89
CA ILE A 171 -10.57 2.58 -12.23
C ILE A 171 -12.10 2.63 -12.22
N LEU A 172 -12.66 3.84 -12.17
CA LEU A 172 -14.09 4.11 -12.00
C LEU A 172 -14.78 4.56 -13.30
N THR A 173 -14.07 4.53 -14.41
CA THR A 173 -14.63 4.83 -15.74
C THR A 173 -15.35 3.62 -16.33
N HIS A 174 -16.08 3.88 -17.43
CA HIS A 174 -16.70 2.85 -18.25
C HIS A 174 -16.26 2.96 -19.72
N ASP A 175 -15.31 3.83 -20.03
CA ASP A 175 -14.80 4.02 -21.39
C ASP A 175 -13.61 3.08 -21.63
N PRO A 176 -13.73 2.12 -22.57
CA PRO A 176 -12.65 1.17 -22.87
C PRO A 176 -11.35 1.84 -23.30
N LYS A 177 -11.43 3.00 -23.96
CA LYS A 177 -10.23 3.76 -24.37
C LYS A 177 -9.44 4.29 -23.18
N PHE A 178 -10.09 4.43 -22.04
CA PHE A 178 -9.49 4.86 -20.79
C PHE A 178 -9.15 3.65 -19.88
N ASP A 179 -10.09 2.71 -19.75
CA ASP A 179 -9.98 1.54 -18.87
C ASP A 179 -8.80 0.63 -19.25
N VAL A 180 -8.67 0.29 -20.55
CA VAL A 180 -7.64 -0.67 -21.00
C VAL A 180 -6.22 -0.15 -20.74
N PRO A 181 -5.85 1.10 -21.12
CA PRO A 181 -4.53 1.63 -20.79
C PRO A 181 -4.29 1.78 -19.26
N ALA A 182 -5.33 2.12 -18.49
CA ALA A 182 -5.22 2.19 -17.03
C ALA A 182 -4.92 0.83 -16.41
N ILE A 183 -5.62 -0.23 -16.84
CA ILE A 183 -5.39 -1.60 -16.38
C ILE A 183 -3.99 -2.08 -16.80
N GLN A 184 -3.60 -1.84 -18.04
CA GLN A 184 -2.29 -2.25 -18.56
C GLN A 184 -1.16 -1.64 -17.73
N GLY A 185 -1.19 -0.34 -17.49
CA GLY A 185 -0.19 0.34 -16.67
C GLY A 185 -0.24 -0.07 -15.19
N ALA A 186 -1.43 -0.34 -14.65
CA ALA A 186 -1.59 -0.84 -13.28
C ALA A 186 -0.98 -2.24 -13.11
N LEU A 187 -1.21 -3.15 -14.06
CA LEU A 187 -0.65 -4.51 -14.05
C LEU A 187 0.87 -4.52 -14.21
N ALA A 188 1.44 -3.54 -14.93
CA ALA A 188 2.89 -3.37 -15.06
C ALA A 188 3.57 -2.85 -13.80
N SER A 189 2.81 -2.34 -12.82
CA SER A 189 3.32 -1.84 -11.54
C SER A 189 3.24 -2.88 -10.42
N SER A 190 3.93 -2.60 -9.30
CA SER A 190 3.88 -3.41 -8.07
C SER A 190 2.75 -2.98 -7.13
N VAL A 191 1.75 -2.24 -7.61
CA VAL A 191 0.63 -1.77 -6.79
C VAL A 191 -0.13 -2.93 -6.14
N GLY A 192 -0.46 -2.78 -4.85
CA GLY A 192 -1.07 -3.83 -4.06
C GLY A 192 -2.56 -4.07 -4.34
N TYR A 193 -3.26 -3.07 -4.91
CA TYR A 193 -4.69 -3.19 -5.22
C TYR A 193 -5.02 -2.55 -6.57
N ILE A 194 -5.74 -3.30 -7.41
CA ILE A 194 -6.26 -2.82 -8.69
C ILE A 194 -7.76 -3.11 -8.72
N GLY A 195 -8.58 -2.08 -8.48
CA GLY A 195 -10.03 -2.19 -8.51
C GLY A 195 -10.62 -1.60 -9.78
N VAL A 196 -11.57 -2.29 -10.41
CA VAL A 196 -12.18 -1.83 -11.66
C VAL A 196 -13.71 -1.85 -11.56
N MET A 197 -14.33 -0.70 -11.73
CA MET A 197 -15.79 -0.55 -11.66
C MET A 197 -16.48 -1.23 -12.85
N GLY A 198 -17.68 -1.73 -12.59
CA GLY A 198 -18.55 -2.31 -13.60
C GLY A 198 -19.29 -3.55 -13.11
N SER A 199 -20.27 -4.00 -13.86
CA SER A 199 -20.99 -5.25 -13.58
C SER A 199 -20.15 -6.48 -13.99
N ARG A 200 -20.53 -7.68 -13.52
CA ARG A 200 -19.93 -8.95 -13.99
C ARG A 200 -19.97 -9.07 -15.52
N LYS A 201 -21.06 -8.63 -16.15
CA LYS A 201 -21.18 -8.59 -17.64
C LYS A 201 -20.18 -7.62 -18.28
N THR A 202 -19.99 -6.46 -17.67
CA THR A 202 -18.98 -5.45 -18.12
C THR A 202 -17.58 -6.01 -17.97
N HIS A 203 -17.32 -6.72 -16.88
CA HIS A 203 -16.02 -7.35 -16.66
C HIS A 203 -15.70 -8.43 -17.71
N ALA A 204 -16.66 -9.30 -18.04
CA ALA A 204 -16.46 -10.29 -19.10
C ALA A 204 -16.05 -9.66 -20.44
N LYS A 205 -16.75 -8.60 -20.88
CA LYS A 205 -16.37 -7.85 -22.09
C LYS A 205 -15.02 -7.13 -21.97
N ARG A 206 -14.63 -6.74 -20.76
CA ARG A 206 -13.32 -6.13 -20.50
C ARG A 206 -12.20 -7.15 -20.67
N LEU A 207 -12.40 -8.40 -20.21
CA LEU A 207 -11.43 -9.48 -20.42
C LEU A 207 -11.19 -9.77 -21.90
N GLU A 208 -12.23 -9.74 -22.74
CA GLU A 208 -12.09 -9.86 -24.20
C GLU A 208 -11.17 -8.76 -24.76
N ARG A 209 -11.39 -7.49 -24.37
CA ARG A 209 -10.57 -6.36 -24.82
C ARG A 209 -9.13 -6.40 -24.29
N LEU A 210 -8.94 -6.90 -23.07
CA LEU A 210 -7.60 -7.10 -22.50
C LEU A 210 -6.83 -8.17 -23.29
N ALA A 211 -7.51 -9.24 -23.72
CA ALA A 211 -6.91 -10.25 -24.57
C ALA A 211 -6.49 -9.71 -25.95
N GLU A 212 -7.27 -8.77 -26.53
CA GLU A 212 -6.91 -8.10 -27.81
C GLU A 212 -5.60 -7.32 -27.71
N VAL A 213 -5.21 -6.84 -26.51
CA VAL A 213 -3.95 -6.15 -26.26
C VAL A 213 -2.88 -7.04 -25.59
N GLY A 214 -3.09 -8.36 -25.61
CA GLY A 214 -2.12 -9.35 -25.15
C GLY A 214 -2.10 -9.60 -23.63
N ILE A 215 -3.09 -9.11 -22.87
CA ILE A 215 -3.20 -9.37 -21.43
C ILE A 215 -4.11 -10.59 -21.22
N THR A 216 -3.49 -11.76 -21.13
CA THR A 216 -4.19 -13.06 -21.00
C THR A 216 -3.75 -13.90 -19.83
N GLU A 217 -2.63 -13.55 -19.20
CA GLU A 217 -2.05 -14.33 -18.11
C GLU A 217 -3.00 -14.40 -16.90
N PRO A 218 -3.38 -15.61 -16.44
CA PRO A 218 -4.30 -15.76 -15.30
C PRO A 218 -3.82 -15.06 -14.02
N LYS A 219 -2.51 -15.06 -13.76
CA LYS A 219 -1.91 -14.39 -12.59
C LYS A 219 -2.14 -12.87 -12.61
N ASP A 220 -2.08 -12.25 -13.78
CA ASP A 220 -2.28 -10.81 -13.94
C ASP A 220 -3.77 -10.47 -13.83
N LEU A 221 -4.63 -11.25 -14.48
CA LEU A 221 -6.07 -11.08 -14.39
C LEU A 221 -6.60 -11.29 -12.96
N ALA A 222 -6.02 -12.19 -12.18
CA ALA A 222 -6.37 -12.41 -10.78
C ALA A 222 -6.05 -11.22 -9.85
N ARG A 223 -5.21 -10.27 -10.29
CA ARG A 223 -4.95 -9.01 -9.57
C ARG A 223 -6.09 -8.00 -9.71
N LEU A 224 -6.99 -8.18 -10.67
CA LEU A 224 -8.09 -7.26 -10.92
C LEU A 224 -9.27 -7.57 -10.02
N MET A 225 -9.61 -6.67 -9.10
CA MET A 225 -10.84 -6.72 -8.31
C MET A 225 -11.96 -6.09 -9.15
N SER A 226 -12.76 -6.93 -9.82
CA SER A 226 -13.84 -6.49 -10.71
C SER A 226 -15.01 -7.48 -10.70
N PRO A 227 -16.19 -7.05 -10.28
CA PRO A 227 -16.59 -5.70 -9.78
C PRO A 227 -15.78 -5.25 -8.57
N ILE A 228 -15.44 -3.95 -8.50
CA ILE A 228 -14.69 -3.36 -7.39
C ILE A 228 -15.50 -3.34 -6.09
N GLY A 229 -14.85 -3.66 -4.97
CA GLY A 229 -15.43 -3.57 -3.63
C GLY A 229 -16.08 -4.88 -3.13
N LEU A 230 -16.37 -4.93 -1.84
CA LEU A 230 -17.05 -6.04 -1.18
C LEU A 230 -18.55 -6.02 -1.47
N ASP A 231 -19.16 -7.19 -1.53
CA ASP A 231 -20.61 -7.34 -1.66
C ASP A 231 -21.31 -7.09 -0.30
N ILE A 232 -21.50 -5.82 0.01
CA ILE A 232 -22.20 -5.35 1.23
C ILE A 232 -23.58 -4.79 0.93
N GLY A 233 -24.08 -4.93 -0.30
CA GLY A 233 -25.36 -4.37 -0.73
C GLY A 233 -25.36 -2.85 -0.88
N SER A 234 -24.20 -2.23 -1.17
CA SER A 234 -24.05 -0.78 -1.33
C SER A 234 -24.94 -0.21 -2.44
N ARG A 235 -25.58 0.93 -2.18
CA ARG A 235 -26.51 1.62 -3.09
C ARG A 235 -26.11 3.06 -3.37
N THR A 236 -25.39 3.70 -2.45
CA THR A 236 -24.94 5.09 -2.61
C THR A 236 -23.46 5.16 -2.98
N PRO A 237 -22.97 6.28 -3.53
CA PRO A 237 -21.55 6.49 -3.75
C PRO A 237 -20.72 6.33 -2.47
N GLU A 238 -21.22 6.78 -1.33
CA GLU A 238 -20.57 6.68 -0.01
C GLU A 238 -20.46 5.23 0.46
N GLU A 239 -21.52 4.45 0.37
CA GLU A 239 -21.52 3.02 0.71
C GLU A 239 -20.57 2.25 -0.21
N THR A 240 -20.56 2.57 -1.51
CA THR A 240 -19.61 1.99 -2.47
C THR A 240 -18.16 2.34 -2.12
N ALA A 241 -17.90 3.57 -1.72
CA ALA A 241 -16.56 3.98 -1.27
C ALA A 241 -16.10 3.20 -0.03
N ILE A 242 -17.01 2.96 0.93
CA ILE A 242 -16.73 2.12 2.12
C ILE A 242 -16.45 0.67 1.69
N SER A 243 -17.27 0.12 0.80
CA SER A 243 -17.08 -1.23 0.24
C SER A 243 -15.71 -1.40 -0.41
N ILE A 244 -15.29 -0.45 -1.24
CA ILE A 244 -13.98 -0.42 -1.91
C ILE A 244 -12.85 -0.35 -0.86
N CYS A 245 -12.93 0.58 0.06
CA CYS A 245 -11.89 0.76 1.08
C CYS A 245 -11.78 -0.44 2.02
N ALA A 246 -12.89 -1.08 2.38
CA ALA A 246 -12.89 -2.31 3.17
C ALA A 246 -12.22 -3.48 2.41
N GLU A 247 -12.47 -3.62 1.09
CA GLU A 247 -11.78 -4.61 0.27
C GLU A 247 -10.27 -4.35 0.20
N ILE A 248 -9.84 -3.09 0.00
CA ILE A 248 -8.43 -2.69 0.00
C ILE A 248 -7.76 -3.09 1.33
N ILE A 249 -8.40 -2.79 2.48
CA ILE A 249 -7.87 -3.14 3.80
C ILE A 249 -7.73 -4.66 3.93
N GLY A 250 -8.77 -5.42 3.58
CA GLY A 250 -8.76 -6.88 3.66
C GLY A 250 -7.69 -7.52 2.79
N LYS A 251 -7.57 -7.07 1.53
CA LYS A 251 -6.56 -7.56 0.58
C LYS A 251 -5.13 -7.28 1.05
N ARG A 252 -4.87 -6.07 1.57
CA ARG A 252 -3.54 -5.69 2.08
C ARG A 252 -3.04 -6.61 3.20
N VAL A 253 -3.95 -7.14 4.02
CA VAL A 253 -3.61 -8.03 5.15
C VAL A 253 -3.92 -9.50 4.87
N GLY A 254 -4.30 -9.85 3.63
CA GLY A 254 -4.60 -11.23 3.23
C GLY A 254 -5.82 -11.86 3.93
N ARG A 255 -6.82 -11.03 4.30
CA ARG A 255 -8.04 -11.50 4.99
C ARG A 255 -9.19 -11.72 4.02
N THR A 256 -10.02 -12.72 4.32
CA THR A 256 -11.28 -13.00 3.59
C THR A 256 -12.45 -12.12 4.01
N VAL A 257 -12.22 -11.22 4.97
CA VAL A 257 -13.16 -10.23 5.53
C VAL A 257 -14.53 -10.75 5.99
N PRO A 258 -14.60 -11.87 6.74
CA PRO A 258 -15.83 -12.30 7.39
C PRO A 258 -16.21 -11.30 8.51
N SER A 259 -17.47 -11.36 8.98
CA SER A 259 -17.85 -10.66 10.21
C SER A 259 -17.03 -11.17 11.39
N LEU A 260 -16.51 -10.27 12.23
CA LEU A 260 -15.78 -10.65 13.45
C LEU A 260 -16.61 -11.52 14.38
N ALA A 261 -17.94 -11.36 14.39
CA ALA A 261 -18.86 -12.21 15.14
C ALA A 261 -18.83 -13.70 14.70
N ASN A 262 -18.39 -13.98 13.47
CA ASN A 262 -18.35 -15.30 12.86
C ASN A 262 -16.88 -15.78 12.66
N SER A 263 -15.92 -15.15 13.31
CA SER A 263 -14.51 -15.50 13.23
C SER A 263 -13.97 -15.93 14.60
N GLU A 264 -13.03 -16.86 14.59
CA GLU A 264 -12.36 -17.34 15.81
C GLU A 264 -10.92 -16.83 15.86
N GLY A 265 -10.33 -16.82 17.08
CA GLY A 265 -8.95 -16.45 17.34
C GLY A 265 -8.75 -14.95 17.59
N PRO A 266 -7.48 -14.49 17.70
CA PRO A 266 -7.17 -13.09 18.02
C PRO A 266 -7.62 -12.14 16.90
N ILE A 267 -8.24 -11.03 17.30
CA ILE A 267 -8.75 -9.99 16.37
C ILE A 267 -7.57 -9.26 15.68
N HIS A 268 -6.53 -8.97 16.45
CA HIS A 268 -5.29 -8.34 15.96
C HIS A 268 -4.17 -9.41 15.94
N ARG A 269 -3.46 -9.47 14.82
CA ARG A 269 -2.28 -10.34 14.65
C ARG A 269 -1.11 -9.50 14.16
#